data_c9ddba2b3b2e585dc5f9932b0bd340d2
#
_entry.id   c9ddba2b3b2e585dc5f9932b0bd340d2
#
_cell.length_a   1.000
_cell.length_b   1.000
_cell.length_c   1.000
_cell.angle_alpha   90.00
_cell.angle_beta   90.00
_cell.angle_gamma   90.00
#
_symmetry.space_group_name_H-M   'P 1'
#
loop_
_entity.id
_entity.type
_entity.pdbx_description
1 polymer ?
#
loop_
_entity_poly.entity_id
_entity_poly.type
_entity_poly.pdbx_seq_one_letter_code
_entity_poly.pdbx_strand_id
1 'polypeptide(L)'
;MVGNPFMAPLDVQAFVAANIGVLAQKYWISSDLTSTAVTYDGTRWSEGTSLIAPYSVFYVEAKTPSTEDVEVNFTADMQKFETTSTGEGSQAVSLKITAEDAEGSSSAAVRYAASASNGFGMEDAQMISGLTGNADNAPKVYTVAGNTAVSVNQLKDAQRIPLGVTAADGSVVTLTFSGVAAVKDAAIYDAELQSETPLYEGYQLTVNGPSYGRYFLIGHGSGTTGITETGAEGNVSVSSIVPRQVVVTSDTALRSVSVWSAGGALLKKVSPNGNFTCTLNGVDSGMVVVRTETESGSQVTKIRVR
;
A
#
# COMPACT_ATOMS: atom_id res chain seq x y z
N MET A 1 10.53 16.68 -6.10
CA MET A 1 10.77 17.26 -4.77
C MET A 1 10.46 18.75 -4.83
N VAL A 2 9.75 19.27 -3.85
CA VAL A 2 9.34 20.68 -3.76
C VAL A 2 9.71 21.20 -2.37
N GLY A 3 10.26 22.41 -2.31
CA GLY A 3 10.61 23.07 -1.04
C GLY A 3 9.54 24.07 -0.62
N ASN A 4 9.29 24.21 0.69
CA ASN A 4 8.48 25.29 1.21
C ASN A 4 9.25 26.62 1.05
N PRO A 5 8.79 27.57 0.21
CA PRO A 5 9.49 28.83 -0.02
C PRO A 5 9.19 29.89 1.04
N PHE A 6 8.26 29.62 1.96
CA PHE A 6 7.80 30.58 2.94
C PHE A 6 8.60 30.51 4.23
N MET A 7 8.58 31.61 4.96
CA MET A 7 9.07 31.68 6.34
C MET A 7 8.05 31.18 7.38
N ALA A 8 6.91 30.67 6.93
CA ALA A 8 5.85 30.08 7.74
C ALA A 8 5.61 28.63 7.32
N PRO A 9 5.02 27.80 8.19
CA PRO A 9 4.59 26.46 7.79
C PRO A 9 3.64 26.48 6.58
N LEU A 10 3.89 25.57 5.64
CA LEU A 10 3.08 25.39 4.42
C LEU A 10 2.05 24.27 4.63
N ASP A 11 0.79 24.55 4.34
CA ASP A 11 -0.25 23.54 4.21
C ASP A 11 -0.09 22.81 2.87
N VAL A 12 0.42 21.58 2.90
CA VAL A 12 0.70 20.79 1.69
C VAL A 12 -0.59 20.38 0.98
N GLN A 13 -1.66 20.14 1.72
CA GLN A 13 -2.96 19.78 1.11
C GLN A 13 -3.52 20.96 0.31
N ALA A 14 -3.45 22.17 0.86
CA ALA A 14 -3.84 23.38 0.13
C ALA A 14 -2.95 23.61 -1.11
N PHE A 15 -1.62 23.36 -1.00
CA PHE A 15 -0.70 23.45 -2.13
C PHE A 15 -1.06 22.45 -3.24
N VAL A 16 -1.26 21.17 -2.92
CA VAL A 16 -1.61 20.13 -3.91
C VAL A 16 -2.97 20.43 -4.55
N ALA A 17 -3.95 20.88 -3.76
CA ALA A 17 -5.28 21.24 -4.27
C ALA A 17 -5.23 22.41 -5.26
N ALA A 18 -4.44 23.44 -4.98
CA ALA A 18 -4.27 24.59 -5.88
C ALA A 18 -3.52 24.24 -7.16
N ASN A 19 -2.72 23.18 -7.16
CA ASN A 19 -1.95 22.71 -8.31
C ASN A 19 -2.54 21.44 -8.97
N ILE A 20 -3.83 21.14 -8.75
CA ILE A 20 -4.52 19.94 -9.26
C ILE A 20 -4.46 19.76 -10.78
N GLY A 21 -4.24 20.83 -11.52
CA GLY A 21 -4.10 20.78 -12.98
C GLY A 21 -2.85 20.04 -13.44
N VAL A 22 -1.78 20.07 -12.64
CA VAL A 22 -0.44 19.55 -12.97
C VAL A 22 0.07 18.50 -12.00
N LEU A 23 -0.44 18.46 -10.75
CA LEU A 23 -0.05 17.49 -9.73
C LEU A 23 -1.13 16.42 -9.51
N ALA A 24 -0.69 15.20 -9.26
CA ALA A 24 -1.54 14.15 -8.67
C ALA A 24 -1.92 14.54 -7.24
N GLN A 25 -3.11 14.13 -6.79
CA GLN A 25 -3.62 14.46 -5.47
C GLN A 25 -3.00 13.56 -4.39
N LYS A 26 -1.69 13.60 -4.29
CA LYS A 26 -0.89 12.86 -3.31
C LYS A 26 0.44 13.57 -3.05
N TYR A 27 1.00 13.30 -1.89
CA TYR A 27 2.32 13.79 -1.51
C TYR A 27 2.98 12.85 -0.50
N TRP A 28 4.29 12.96 -0.37
CA TRP A 28 5.07 12.23 0.63
C TRP A 28 5.86 13.22 1.47
N ILE A 29 5.83 13.01 2.78
CA ILE A 29 6.65 13.73 3.74
C ILE A 29 7.65 12.74 4.29
N SER A 30 8.90 13.16 4.37
CA SER A 30 9.96 12.38 4.97
C SER A 30 10.76 13.27 5.92
N SER A 31 11.02 12.78 7.10
CA SER A 31 11.96 13.32 8.07
C SER A 31 13.08 12.31 8.31
N ASP A 32 14.05 12.63 9.15
CA ASP A 32 15.22 11.79 9.39
C ASP A 32 14.87 10.35 9.80
N LEU A 33 13.72 10.12 10.44
CA LEU A 33 13.33 8.82 11.00
C LEU A 33 11.97 8.33 10.51
N THR A 34 11.18 9.15 9.79
CA THR A 34 9.82 8.79 9.41
C THR A 34 9.52 9.09 7.94
N SER A 35 8.70 8.25 7.32
CA SER A 35 8.17 8.48 5.98
C SER A 35 6.67 8.20 5.96
N THR A 36 5.89 9.17 5.46
CA THR A 36 4.43 9.08 5.35
C THR A 36 3.98 9.52 3.97
N ALA A 37 3.09 8.73 3.37
CA ALA A 37 2.41 9.09 2.13
C ALA A 37 0.96 9.48 2.42
N VAL A 38 0.45 10.48 1.72
CA VAL A 38 -0.92 10.99 1.90
C VAL A 38 -1.58 11.13 0.53
N THR A 39 -2.81 10.65 0.41
CA THR A 39 -3.60 10.72 -0.84
C THR A 39 -4.99 11.29 -0.58
N TYR A 40 -5.61 11.83 -1.64
CA TYR A 40 -6.98 12.32 -1.63
C TYR A 40 -7.89 11.39 -2.44
N ASP A 41 -9.07 11.03 -1.90
CA ASP A 41 -10.00 10.07 -2.54
C ASP A 41 -11.11 10.71 -3.37
N GLY A 42 -11.04 12.02 -3.57
CA GLY A 42 -12.12 12.81 -4.20
C GLY A 42 -13.07 13.46 -3.17
N THR A 43 -12.98 13.05 -1.90
CA THR A 43 -13.81 13.59 -0.82
C THR A 43 -12.96 14.12 0.33
N ARG A 44 -11.91 13.38 0.71
CA ARG A 44 -11.04 13.70 1.86
C ARG A 44 -9.62 13.13 1.69
N TRP A 45 -8.70 13.69 2.45
CA TRP A 45 -7.33 13.20 2.53
C TRP A 45 -7.24 11.97 3.45
N SER A 46 -6.25 11.10 3.22
CA SER A 46 -6.02 9.89 4.04
C SER A 46 -5.47 10.20 5.44
N GLU A 47 -4.88 11.37 5.61
CA GLU A 47 -4.36 11.91 6.87
C GLU A 47 -4.93 13.30 7.12
N GLY A 48 -4.81 13.79 8.35
CA GLY A 48 -5.11 15.19 8.69
C GLY A 48 -4.18 16.18 7.97
N THR A 49 -4.38 17.46 8.21
CA THR A 49 -3.57 18.53 7.60
C THR A 49 -2.09 18.33 7.90
N SER A 50 -1.28 18.31 6.84
CA SER A 50 0.18 18.20 6.93
C SER A 50 0.82 19.56 6.74
N LEU A 51 1.53 20.01 7.77
CA LEU A 51 2.29 21.28 7.76
C LEU A 51 3.78 20.99 7.55
N ILE A 52 4.34 21.60 6.54
CA ILE A 52 5.78 21.54 6.26
C ILE A 52 6.45 22.78 6.82
N ALA A 53 7.45 22.58 7.67
CA ALA A 53 8.23 23.66 8.26
C ALA A 53 8.87 24.55 7.17
N PRO A 54 9.18 25.84 7.48
CA PRO A 54 9.93 26.70 6.59
C PRO A 54 11.21 26.02 6.06
N TYR A 55 11.48 26.18 4.76
CA TYR A 55 12.66 25.65 4.07
C TYR A 55 12.81 24.12 4.06
N SER A 56 11.81 23.40 4.57
CA SER A 56 11.76 21.94 4.45
C SER A 56 11.19 21.50 3.11
N VAL A 57 11.41 20.25 2.75
CA VAL A 57 11.00 19.67 1.47
C VAL A 57 9.97 18.57 1.63
N PHE A 58 9.18 18.36 0.58
CA PHE A 58 8.25 17.26 0.44
C PHE A 58 8.24 16.77 -1.02
N TYR A 59 7.63 15.64 -1.27
CA TYR A 59 7.58 15.04 -2.60
C TYR A 59 6.16 15.07 -3.12
N VAL A 60 6.02 15.36 -4.41
CA VAL A 60 4.77 15.35 -5.17
C VAL A 60 4.99 14.60 -6.47
N GLU A 61 3.91 14.15 -7.08
CA GLU A 61 3.94 13.48 -8.37
C GLU A 61 3.27 14.36 -9.42
N ALA A 62 3.92 14.52 -10.58
CA ALA A 62 3.30 15.16 -11.73
C ALA A 62 2.16 14.28 -12.26
N LYS A 63 1.03 14.88 -12.59
CA LYS A 63 -0.17 14.17 -13.06
C LYS A 63 0.06 13.43 -14.39
N THR A 64 0.94 13.97 -15.20
CA THR A 64 1.34 13.37 -16.48
C THR A 64 2.87 13.27 -16.49
N PRO A 65 3.44 12.08 -16.82
CA PRO A 65 4.88 12.00 -17.03
C PRO A 65 5.32 13.00 -18.10
N SER A 66 6.25 13.86 -17.76
CA SER A 66 6.78 14.88 -18.64
C SER A 66 8.30 14.87 -18.58
N THR A 67 8.94 15.16 -19.73
CA THR A 67 10.38 15.46 -19.80
C THR A 67 10.63 16.96 -19.65
N GLU A 68 9.57 17.77 -19.60
CA GLU A 68 9.62 19.20 -19.42
C GLU A 68 9.35 19.59 -17.96
N ASP A 69 9.83 20.76 -17.56
CA ASP A 69 9.59 21.31 -16.22
C ASP A 69 8.09 21.53 -16.01
N VAL A 70 7.61 21.16 -14.81
CA VAL A 70 6.23 21.40 -14.39
C VAL A 70 6.21 22.61 -13.47
N GLU A 71 5.49 23.64 -13.89
CA GLU A 71 5.31 24.86 -13.08
C GLU A 71 4.26 24.63 -12.00
N VAL A 72 4.61 24.97 -10.75
CA VAL A 72 3.72 24.93 -9.59
C VAL A 72 3.60 26.29 -8.94
N ASN A 73 2.42 26.61 -8.45
CA ASN A 73 2.09 27.88 -7.85
C ASN A 73 2.04 27.80 -6.33
N PHE A 74 2.65 28.78 -5.68
CA PHE A 74 2.54 29.00 -4.24
C PHE A 74 1.76 30.30 -4.00
N THR A 75 0.78 30.23 -3.12
CA THR A 75 -0.05 31.40 -2.73
C THR A 75 0.02 31.65 -1.23
N ALA A 76 -0.21 32.89 -0.82
CA ALA A 76 -0.05 33.31 0.57
C ALA A 76 -1.01 32.60 1.55
N ASP A 77 -2.17 32.19 1.10
CA ASP A 77 -3.19 31.48 1.87
C ASP A 77 -2.81 30.03 2.23
N MET A 78 -1.78 29.49 1.57
CA MET A 78 -1.21 28.19 1.93
C MET A 78 -0.34 28.25 3.20
N GLN A 79 0.00 29.45 3.67
CA GLN A 79 0.76 29.64 4.91
C GLN A 79 -0.13 29.48 6.12
N LYS A 80 0.34 28.74 7.13
CA LYS A 80 -0.34 28.55 8.41
C LYS A 80 0.54 29.11 9.54
N PHE A 81 0.00 30.05 10.29
CA PHE A 81 0.70 30.69 11.41
C PHE A 81 0.32 30.08 12.76
N GLU A 82 -0.71 29.24 12.79
CA GLU A 82 -1.15 28.54 14.00
C GLU A 82 -1.03 27.05 13.84
N THR A 83 -0.41 26.39 14.80
CA THR A 83 -0.25 24.92 14.88
C THR A 83 -1.46 24.26 15.58
N THR A 84 -2.65 24.80 15.46
CA THR A 84 -3.84 24.10 15.90
C THR A 84 -4.16 23.02 14.90
N SER A 85 -3.63 21.83 15.13
CA SER A 85 -4.24 20.61 14.64
C SER A 85 -5.62 20.52 15.33
N THR A 86 -6.63 21.11 14.75
CA THR A 86 -8.02 20.81 15.10
C THR A 86 -8.27 19.38 14.59
N GLY A 87 -7.80 18.41 15.37
CA GLY A 87 -8.28 17.07 15.33
C GLY A 87 -9.72 17.06 15.83
N GLU A 88 -10.66 17.54 15.04
CA GLU A 88 -12.04 17.12 15.20
C GLU A 88 -12.02 15.62 15.00
N GLY A 89 -12.63 14.88 15.93
CA GLY A 89 -12.73 13.43 15.95
C GLY A 89 -13.42 12.87 14.71
N SER A 90 -12.75 12.99 13.56
CA SER A 90 -13.12 12.33 12.33
C SER A 90 -12.90 10.84 12.54
N GLN A 91 -13.93 10.02 12.34
CA GLN A 91 -13.79 8.58 12.23
C GLN A 91 -12.57 8.28 11.33
N ALA A 92 -11.75 7.33 11.75
CA ALA A 92 -10.58 6.90 10.97
C ALA A 92 -11.00 6.62 9.51
N VAL A 93 -10.30 7.27 8.60
CA VAL A 93 -10.58 7.20 7.16
C VAL A 93 -9.90 6.00 6.54
N SER A 94 -8.84 5.54 7.18
CA SER A 94 -7.99 4.44 6.73
C SER A 94 -7.48 3.62 7.92
N LEU A 95 -7.27 2.35 7.68
CA LEU A 95 -6.44 1.52 8.53
C LEU A 95 -4.97 1.90 8.28
N LYS A 96 -4.28 2.34 9.31
CA LYS A 96 -2.86 2.69 9.27
C LYS A 96 -2.03 1.59 9.92
N ILE A 97 -0.93 1.24 9.26
CA ILE A 97 0.05 0.26 9.72
C ILE A 97 1.36 1.02 9.88
N THR A 98 1.88 1.10 11.08
CA THR A 98 3.19 1.70 11.35
C THR A 98 4.19 0.60 11.63
N ALA A 99 5.30 0.59 10.90
CA ALA A 99 6.46 -0.27 11.14
C ALA A 99 7.52 0.55 11.86
N GLU A 100 8.08 0.01 12.93
CA GLU A 100 9.08 0.66 13.76
C GLU A 100 10.16 -0.33 14.20
N ASP A 101 11.40 0.11 14.18
CA ASP A 101 12.56 -0.54 14.79
C ASP A 101 13.53 0.51 15.38
N ALA A 102 14.76 0.11 15.71
CA ALA A 102 15.77 1.01 16.27
C ALA A 102 16.26 2.09 15.25
N GLU A 103 16.13 1.84 13.97
CA GLU A 103 16.61 2.71 12.89
C GLU A 103 15.56 3.75 12.46
N GLY A 104 14.29 3.58 12.88
CA GLY A 104 13.23 4.52 12.58
C GLY A 104 11.88 3.89 12.32
N SER A 105 11.01 4.61 11.63
CA SER A 105 9.67 4.16 11.34
C SER A 105 9.17 4.55 9.94
N SER A 106 8.20 3.78 9.46
CA SER A 106 7.41 4.13 8.27
C SER A 106 5.94 3.77 8.47
N SER A 107 5.07 4.23 7.59
CA SER A 107 3.67 3.85 7.64
C SER A 107 3.10 3.51 6.26
N ALA A 108 2.13 2.61 6.27
CA ALA A 108 1.24 2.35 5.15
C ALA A 108 -0.22 2.51 5.58
N ALA A 109 -1.09 2.86 4.64
CA ALA A 109 -2.51 3.04 4.87
C ALA A 109 -3.34 2.22 3.87
N VAL A 110 -4.44 1.67 4.34
CA VAL A 110 -5.42 0.94 3.52
C VAL A 110 -6.79 1.54 3.75
N ARG A 111 -7.51 1.81 2.66
CA ARG A 111 -8.90 2.28 2.72
C ARG A 111 -9.71 1.74 1.54
N TYR A 112 -11.02 1.72 1.71
CA TYR A 112 -11.95 1.31 0.68
C TYR A 112 -12.74 2.49 0.13
N ALA A 113 -12.86 2.56 -1.19
CA ALA A 113 -13.68 3.54 -1.89
C ALA A 113 -14.30 2.91 -3.14
N ALA A 114 -15.58 3.18 -3.37
CA ALA A 114 -16.32 2.58 -4.50
C ALA A 114 -15.76 2.97 -5.89
N SER A 115 -15.10 4.12 -5.98
CA SER A 115 -14.45 4.61 -7.20
C SER A 115 -13.03 4.06 -7.43
N ALA A 116 -12.46 3.36 -6.45
CA ALA A 116 -11.11 2.82 -6.55
C ALA A 116 -11.03 1.56 -7.42
N SER A 117 -9.82 1.19 -7.78
CA SER A 117 -9.48 -0.07 -8.43
C SER A 117 -8.83 -1.02 -7.41
N ASN A 118 -8.88 -2.33 -7.63
CA ASN A 118 -8.06 -3.28 -6.85
C ASN A 118 -6.62 -3.42 -7.41
N GLY A 119 -6.35 -2.82 -8.57
CA GLY A 119 -5.01 -2.69 -9.15
C GLY A 119 -4.38 -1.33 -8.80
N PHE A 120 -3.11 -1.15 -9.16
CA PHE A 120 -2.42 0.13 -8.96
C PHE A 120 -3.04 1.23 -9.83
N GLY A 121 -3.49 2.31 -9.20
CA GLY A 121 -4.14 3.46 -9.82
C GLY A 121 -3.58 4.81 -9.35
N MET A 122 -4.18 5.89 -9.86
CA MET A 122 -3.80 7.26 -9.47
C MET A 122 -4.15 7.58 -8.02
N GLU A 123 -5.10 6.86 -7.46
CA GLU A 123 -5.55 6.94 -6.06
C GLU A 123 -4.57 6.34 -5.06
N ASP A 124 -3.64 5.51 -5.54
CA ASP A 124 -2.63 4.87 -4.69
C ASP A 124 -1.36 5.74 -4.59
N ALA A 125 -0.62 5.56 -3.51
CA ALA A 125 0.72 6.14 -3.39
C ALA A 125 1.77 5.03 -3.36
N GLN A 126 2.62 4.98 -4.37
CA GLN A 126 3.71 4.02 -4.43
C GLN A 126 4.63 4.18 -3.22
N MET A 127 5.13 3.06 -2.67
CA MET A 127 6.20 3.08 -1.70
C MET A 127 7.48 3.61 -2.38
N ILE A 128 8.03 4.68 -1.84
CA ILE A 128 9.28 5.26 -2.32
C ILE A 128 10.39 4.88 -1.34
N SER A 129 11.48 4.30 -1.84
CA SER A 129 12.72 4.07 -1.11
C SER A 129 13.70 5.21 -1.38
N GLY A 130 14.57 5.51 -0.42
CA GLY A 130 15.61 6.53 -0.60
C GLY A 130 15.15 7.98 -0.53
N LEU A 131 14.07 8.27 0.19
CA LEU A 131 13.56 9.64 0.33
C LEU A 131 14.44 10.54 1.20
N THR A 132 15.23 9.99 2.12
CA THR A 132 16.19 10.73 2.97
C THR A 132 17.31 9.84 3.46
N GLY A 133 18.50 10.42 3.67
CA GLY A 133 19.75 9.70 3.91
C GLY A 133 19.74 8.64 5.02
N ASN A 134 19.34 8.96 6.25
CA ASN A 134 19.33 7.99 7.36
C ASN A 134 18.06 7.14 7.38
N ALA A 135 16.96 7.59 6.80
CA ALA A 135 15.72 6.83 6.71
C ALA A 135 15.79 5.65 5.72
N ASP A 136 16.88 5.49 4.98
CA ASP A 136 17.06 4.32 4.11
C ASP A 136 17.19 3.02 4.89
N ASN A 137 17.68 3.07 6.13
CA ASN A 137 17.82 1.91 7.00
C ASN A 137 16.54 1.61 7.79
N ALA A 138 15.65 2.60 7.96
CA ALA A 138 14.39 2.41 8.66
C ALA A 138 13.50 1.37 7.95
N PRO A 139 12.74 0.56 8.68
CA PRO A 139 11.85 -0.42 8.09
C PRO A 139 10.80 0.27 7.22
N LYS A 140 10.48 -0.32 6.07
CA LYS A 140 9.39 0.16 5.21
C LYS A 140 8.27 -0.88 5.24
N VAL A 141 7.09 -0.47 5.71
CA VAL A 141 5.88 -1.27 5.56
C VAL A 141 5.14 -0.84 4.29
N TYR A 142 4.58 -1.80 3.58
CA TYR A 142 3.81 -1.57 2.36
C TYR A 142 2.73 -2.64 2.19
N THR A 143 1.71 -2.28 1.45
CA THR A 143 0.76 -3.24 0.87
C THR A 143 0.98 -3.34 -0.63
N VAL A 144 0.24 -4.18 -1.31
CA VAL A 144 0.43 -4.40 -2.76
C VAL A 144 -0.85 -4.09 -3.51
N ALA A 145 -0.75 -3.20 -4.50
CA ALA A 145 -1.78 -2.91 -5.50
C ALA A 145 -1.31 -3.42 -6.86
N GLY A 146 -1.98 -4.41 -7.44
CA GLY A 146 -1.52 -5.09 -8.65
C GLY A 146 -0.13 -5.71 -8.45
N ASN A 147 0.88 -5.19 -9.13
CA ASN A 147 2.30 -5.61 -8.98
C ASN A 147 3.19 -4.47 -8.46
N THR A 148 2.63 -3.58 -7.65
CA THR A 148 3.31 -2.41 -7.11
C THR A 148 3.21 -2.37 -5.59
N ALA A 149 4.35 -2.16 -4.91
CA ALA A 149 4.37 -1.88 -3.48
C ALA A 149 3.87 -0.44 -3.25
N VAL A 150 2.90 -0.27 -2.35
CA VAL A 150 2.28 1.02 -2.08
C VAL A 150 2.26 1.35 -0.60
N SER A 151 2.49 2.62 -0.28
CA SER A 151 2.34 3.17 1.06
C SER A 151 0.90 3.60 1.35
N VAL A 152 0.12 3.94 0.31
CA VAL A 152 -1.33 4.10 0.43
C VAL A 152 -1.99 3.23 -0.62
N ASN A 153 -2.88 2.34 -0.18
CA ASN A 153 -3.63 1.43 -1.02
C ASN A 153 -5.12 1.75 -0.90
N GLN A 154 -5.69 2.23 -1.97
CA GLN A 154 -7.11 2.51 -2.05
C GLN A 154 -7.79 1.45 -2.89
N LEU A 155 -8.67 0.68 -2.28
CA LEU A 155 -9.25 -0.52 -2.85
C LEU A 155 -10.76 -0.36 -3.05
N LYS A 156 -11.29 -1.06 -4.05
CA LYS A 156 -12.73 -1.16 -4.25
C LYS A 156 -13.34 -2.23 -3.34
N ASP A 157 -12.87 -3.46 -3.43
CA ASP A 157 -13.50 -4.61 -2.79
C ASP A 157 -12.55 -5.80 -2.52
N ALA A 158 -11.24 -5.68 -2.77
CA ALA A 158 -10.30 -6.76 -2.48
C ALA A 158 -10.27 -7.10 -0.99
N GLN A 159 -10.39 -8.38 -0.66
CA GLN A 159 -10.52 -8.86 0.71
C GLN A 159 -9.20 -9.34 1.32
N ARG A 160 -8.21 -9.68 0.50
CA ARG A 160 -6.90 -10.19 0.93
C ARG A 160 -5.79 -9.39 0.27
N ILE A 161 -5.07 -8.64 1.09
CA ILE A 161 -4.08 -7.68 0.63
C ILE A 161 -2.72 -8.12 1.12
N PRO A 162 -1.74 -8.42 0.25
CA PRO A 162 -0.40 -8.77 0.69
C PRO A 162 0.22 -7.61 1.50
N LEU A 163 0.76 -7.93 2.67
CA LEU A 163 1.50 -7.03 3.53
C LEU A 163 2.98 -7.39 3.48
N GLY A 164 3.82 -6.41 3.20
CA GLY A 164 5.26 -6.57 3.15
C GLY A 164 6.00 -5.61 4.05
N VAL A 165 7.18 -6.03 4.46
CA VAL A 165 8.13 -5.23 5.24
C VAL A 165 9.49 -5.36 4.58
N THR A 166 10.15 -4.22 4.29
CA THR A 166 11.59 -4.20 4.03
C THR A 166 12.30 -3.74 5.28
N ALA A 167 13.34 -4.44 5.67
CA ALA A 167 14.15 -4.14 6.84
C ALA A 167 15.51 -4.79 6.66
N ALA A 168 16.49 -4.47 7.52
CA ALA A 168 17.76 -5.16 7.54
C ALA A 168 17.58 -6.64 7.94
N ASP A 169 18.43 -7.52 7.43
CA ASP A 169 18.44 -8.92 7.82
C ASP A 169 18.69 -9.05 9.32
N GLY A 170 17.83 -9.81 10.01
CA GLY A 170 17.92 -10.02 11.46
C GLY A 170 17.37 -8.89 12.33
N SER A 171 16.86 -7.80 11.74
CA SER A 171 16.15 -6.77 12.51
C SER A 171 14.82 -7.30 13.07
N VAL A 172 14.35 -6.67 14.13
CA VAL A 172 13.03 -6.96 14.73
C VAL A 172 12.17 -5.72 14.54
N VAL A 173 11.15 -5.86 13.71
CA VAL A 173 10.22 -4.77 13.37
C VAL A 173 8.90 -4.97 14.09
N THR A 174 8.40 -3.93 14.75
CA THR A 174 7.06 -3.92 15.34
C THR A 174 6.10 -3.22 14.38
N LEU A 175 5.06 -3.94 13.94
CA LEU A 175 3.94 -3.36 13.21
C LEU A 175 2.83 -3.00 14.20
N THR A 176 2.39 -1.75 14.20
CA THR A 176 1.26 -1.27 15.02
C THR A 176 0.11 -0.87 14.10
N PHE A 177 -1.09 -1.35 14.41
CA PHE A 177 -2.30 -1.11 13.64
C PHE A 177 -3.19 -0.09 14.34
N SER A 178 -3.62 0.95 13.63
CA SER A 178 -4.52 1.99 14.12
C SER A 178 -5.58 2.36 13.07
N GLY A 179 -6.66 3.00 13.49
CA GLY A 179 -7.77 3.29 12.59
C GLY A 179 -8.50 2.02 12.13
N VAL A 180 -8.47 0.96 12.92
CA VAL A 180 -9.01 -0.36 12.56
C VAL A 180 -10.48 -0.31 12.19
N ALA A 181 -11.25 0.60 12.77
CA ALA A 181 -12.67 0.80 12.45
C ALA A 181 -12.95 1.24 11.00
N ALA A 182 -11.93 1.70 10.26
CA ALA A 182 -12.05 2.04 8.84
C ALA A 182 -12.21 0.82 7.92
N VAL A 183 -11.85 -0.37 8.42
CA VAL A 183 -11.90 -1.63 7.68
C VAL A 183 -12.77 -2.62 8.46
N LYS A 184 -13.84 -3.08 7.84
CA LYS A 184 -14.75 -4.05 8.45
C LYS A 184 -14.08 -5.44 8.50
N ASP A 185 -14.28 -6.15 9.61
CA ASP A 185 -13.76 -7.50 9.84
C ASP A 185 -12.24 -7.59 9.63
N ALA A 186 -11.52 -6.51 10.03
CA ALA A 186 -10.07 -6.42 9.85
C ALA A 186 -9.34 -7.50 10.65
N ALA A 187 -8.48 -8.26 9.96
CA ALA A 187 -7.66 -9.31 10.55
C ALA A 187 -6.29 -9.42 9.82
N ILE A 188 -5.33 -10.06 10.46
CA ILE A 188 -4.07 -10.50 9.84
C ILE A 188 -4.09 -12.02 9.67
N TYR A 189 -3.85 -12.47 8.47
CA TYR A 189 -3.60 -13.88 8.15
C TYR A 189 -2.11 -14.15 8.03
N ASP A 190 -1.59 -15.09 8.81
CA ASP A 190 -0.23 -15.62 8.70
C ASP A 190 -0.26 -16.92 7.88
N ALA A 191 0.31 -16.88 6.68
CA ALA A 191 0.30 -18.02 5.75
C ALA A 191 1.22 -19.18 6.18
N GLU A 192 2.22 -18.92 7.02
CA GLU A 192 3.08 -19.98 7.58
C GLU A 192 2.36 -20.74 8.70
N LEU A 193 1.68 -20.02 9.59
CA LEU A 193 0.92 -20.60 10.70
C LEU A 193 -0.49 -21.04 10.29
N GLN A 194 -0.96 -20.61 9.11
CA GLN A 194 -2.33 -20.81 8.62
C GLN A 194 -3.38 -20.33 9.63
N SER A 195 -3.11 -19.20 10.26
CA SER A 195 -3.93 -18.63 11.32
C SER A 195 -4.35 -17.21 11.01
N GLU A 196 -5.57 -16.87 11.40
CA GLU A 196 -6.14 -15.54 11.27
C GLU A 196 -6.31 -14.93 12.66
N THR A 197 -5.85 -13.69 12.82
CA THR A 197 -5.94 -12.94 14.07
C THR A 197 -6.72 -11.65 13.83
N PRO A 198 -7.88 -11.46 14.46
CA PRO A 198 -8.64 -10.22 14.38
C PRO A 198 -7.82 -9.03 14.88
N LEU A 199 -7.90 -7.90 14.14
CA LEU A 199 -7.26 -6.66 14.53
C LEU A 199 -8.13 -5.87 15.50
N TYR A 200 -7.48 -5.16 16.40
CA TYR A 200 -8.07 -4.15 17.28
C TYR A 200 -7.15 -2.92 17.32
N GLU A 201 -7.65 -1.81 17.79
CA GLU A 201 -6.91 -0.55 17.87
C GLU A 201 -5.66 -0.72 18.73
N GLY A 202 -4.49 -0.41 18.16
CA GLY A 202 -3.20 -0.59 18.82
C GLY A 202 -2.65 -2.04 18.81
N TYR A 203 -3.24 -2.97 18.04
CA TYR A 203 -2.68 -4.31 17.86
C TYR A 203 -1.24 -4.23 17.37
N GLN A 204 -0.37 -5.08 17.92
CA GLN A 204 1.04 -5.16 17.55
C GLN A 204 1.41 -6.54 17.03
N LEU A 205 2.14 -6.56 15.91
CA LEU A 205 2.71 -7.77 15.32
C LEU A 205 4.22 -7.60 15.19
N THR A 206 4.97 -8.55 15.72
CA THR A 206 6.43 -8.60 15.55
C THR A 206 6.81 -9.36 14.30
N VAL A 207 7.62 -8.74 13.44
CA VAL A 207 8.14 -9.31 12.21
C VAL A 207 9.66 -9.34 12.27
N ASN A 208 10.26 -10.50 11.99
CA ASN A 208 11.71 -10.68 12.01
C ASN A 208 12.27 -10.53 10.60
N GLY A 209 13.06 -9.48 10.38
CA GLY A 209 13.70 -9.15 9.10
C GLY A 209 12.71 -8.79 7.99
N PRO A 210 13.16 -8.80 6.72
CA PRO A 210 12.30 -8.53 5.59
C PRO A 210 11.25 -9.65 5.42
N SER A 211 10.02 -9.26 5.12
CA SER A 211 8.91 -10.21 4.97
C SER A 211 8.01 -9.83 3.80
N TYR A 212 7.70 -10.82 2.96
CA TYR A 212 6.71 -10.70 1.89
C TYR A 212 6.11 -12.07 1.58
N GLY A 213 4.81 -12.13 1.35
CA GLY A 213 4.10 -13.36 1.04
C GLY A 213 3.81 -14.27 2.24
N ARG A 214 4.05 -13.79 3.46
CA ARG A 214 3.66 -14.45 4.70
C ARG A 214 2.42 -13.82 5.31
N TYR A 215 2.41 -12.49 5.46
CA TYR A 215 1.29 -11.78 6.09
C TYR A 215 0.35 -11.18 5.07
N PHE A 216 -0.95 -11.29 5.34
CA PHE A 216 -2.00 -10.71 4.51
C PHE A 216 -3.00 -10.00 5.41
N LEU A 217 -3.30 -8.74 5.07
CA LEU A 217 -4.40 -8.02 5.68
C LEU A 217 -5.71 -8.53 5.07
N ILE A 218 -6.65 -8.88 5.95
CA ILE A 218 -8.01 -9.25 5.58
C ILE A 218 -8.94 -8.12 6.00
N GLY A 219 -9.97 -7.85 5.18
CA GLY A 219 -10.98 -6.88 5.53
C GLY A 219 -11.86 -6.46 4.35
N HIS A 220 -12.87 -5.65 4.66
CA HIS A 220 -13.83 -5.12 3.72
C HIS A 220 -14.06 -3.64 3.96
N GLY A 221 -14.53 -2.92 2.94
CA GLY A 221 -15.02 -1.55 3.10
C GLY A 221 -16.24 -1.50 4.02
N SER A 222 -16.31 -0.52 4.91
CA SER A 222 -17.43 -0.36 5.86
C SER A 222 -18.81 -0.11 5.21
N GLY A 223 -18.82 0.20 3.90
CA GLY A 223 -20.05 0.40 3.10
C GLY A 223 -20.52 -0.81 2.31
N THR A 224 -19.74 -1.88 2.26
CA THR A 224 -20.15 -3.13 1.61
C THR A 224 -20.97 -3.98 2.58
N THR A 225 -22.29 -3.92 2.44
CA THR A 225 -23.16 -4.96 2.99
C THR A 225 -22.77 -6.25 2.30
N GLY A 226 -22.19 -7.19 3.07
CA GLY A 226 -21.65 -8.46 2.57
C GLY A 226 -22.72 -9.39 1.96
N ILE A 227 -23.28 -8.99 0.84
CA ILE A 227 -23.89 -9.90 -0.11
C ILE A 227 -22.80 -10.15 -1.15
N THR A 228 -22.04 -11.21 -0.96
CA THR A 228 -21.30 -11.83 -2.05
C THR A 228 -22.35 -12.18 -3.09
N GLU A 229 -22.40 -11.43 -4.19
CA GLU A 229 -23.19 -11.88 -5.34
C GLU A 229 -22.63 -13.24 -5.72
N THR A 230 -23.47 -14.27 -5.57
CA THR A 230 -23.19 -15.63 -6.04
C THR A 230 -23.08 -15.56 -7.56
N GLY A 231 -21.86 -15.38 -8.08
CA GLY A 231 -21.59 -15.21 -9.51
C GLY A 231 -20.48 -14.23 -9.85
N ALA A 232 -19.99 -13.42 -8.89
CA ALA A 232 -18.79 -12.62 -9.13
C ALA A 232 -17.56 -13.54 -9.22
N GLU A 233 -16.82 -13.47 -10.33
CA GLU A 233 -15.49 -14.08 -10.42
C GLU A 233 -14.67 -13.52 -9.24
N GLY A 234 -14.22 -14.40 -8.34
CA GLY A 234 -13.47 -13.97 -7.15
C GLY A 234 -12.22 -13.19 -7.57
N ASN A 235 -11.96 -12.07 -6.90
CA ASN A 235 -10.76 -11.29 -7.19
C ASN A 235 -9.51 -12.14 -6.98
N VAL A 236 -8.71 -12.28 -8.03
CA VAL A 236 -7.40 -12.92 -7.99
C VAL A 236 -6.34 -11.87 -8.27
N SER A 237 -5.40 -11.69 -7.37
CA SER A 237 -4.25 -10.81 -7.54
C SER A 237 -2.97 -11.63 -7.61
N VAL A 238 -2.07 -11.24 -8.53
CA VAL A 238 -0.77 -11.87 -8.72
C VAL A 238 0.30 -10.80 -8.68
N SER A 239 1.28 -10.95 -7.83
CA SER A 239 2.34 -9.95 -7.63
C SER A 239 3.72 -10.56 -7.42
N SER A 240 4.77 -9.79 -7.76
CA SER A 240 6.17 -10.15 -7.58
C SER A 240 6.94 -8.89 -7.16
N ILE A 241 6.94 -8.58 -5.88
CA ILE A 241 7.62 -7.41 -5.30
C ILE A 241 9.07 -7.76 -4.96
N VAL A 242 9.27 -8.92 -4.35
CA VAL A 242 10.60 -9.46 -4.01
C VAL A 242 11.14 -10.30 -5.18
N PRO A 243 12.47 -10.23 -5.48
CA PRO A 243 13.08 -11.01 -6.53
C PRO A 243 12.80 -12.51 -6.42
N ARG A 244 12.50 -13.15 -7.55
CA ARG A 244 12.27 -14.59 -7.69
C ARG A 244 11.09 -15.14 -6.86
N GLN A 245 10.17 -14.29 -6.43
CA GLN A 245 8.99 -14.68 -5.67
C GLN A 245 7.71 -14.21 -6.37
N VAL A 246 6.74 -15.10 -6.47
CA VAL A 246 5.38 -14.79 -6.96
C VAL A 246 4.40 -15.06 -5.82
N VAL A 247 3.57 -14.08 -5.51
CA VAL A 247 2.50 -14.18 -4.51
C VAL A 247 1.16 -14.07 -5.22
N VAL A 248 0.28 -15.02 -4.94
CA VAL A 248 -1.09 -15.07 -5.44
C VAL A 248 -2.05 -14.93 -4.26
N THR A 249 -3.03 -14.05 -4.36
CA THR A 249 -4.16 -13.96 -3.43
C THR A 249 -5.46 -14.11 -4.17
N SER A 250 -6.47 -14.66 -3.51
CA SER A 250 -7.80 -14.82 -4.06
C SER A 250 -8.85 -14.67 -2.98
N ASP A 251 -10.00 -14.12 -3.33
CA ASP A 251 -11.18 -14.07 -2.45
C ASP A 251 -11.95 -15.41 -2.41
N THR A 252 -11.57 -16.35 -3.28
CA THR A 252 -12.08 -17.72 -3.31
C THR A 252 -10.95 -18.74 -3.20
N ALA A 253 -11.26 -19.95 -2.74
CA ALA A 253 -10.25 -20.98 -2.52
C ALA A 253 -9.47 -21.33 -3.79
N LEU A 254 -8.14 -21.34 -3.68
CA LEU A 254 -7.22 -21.72 -4.75
C LEU A 254 -7.15 -23.24 -4.90
N ARG A 255 -7.38 -23.73 -6.12
CA ARG A 255 -7.21 -25.15 -6.49
C ARG A 255 -5.83 -25.44 -7.06
N SER A 256 -5.38 -24.61 -7.98
CA SER A 256 -4.04 -24.73 -8.55
C SER A 256 -3.47 -23.37 -8.96
N VAL A 257 -2.14 -23.24 -8.85
CA VAL A 257 -1.38 -22.13 -9.38
C VAL A 257 -0.25 -22.67 -10.23
N SER A 258 -0.19 -22.27 -11.51
CA SER A 258 0.84 -22.68 -12.45
C SER A 258 1.54 -21.48 -13.03
N VAL A 259 2.87 -21.50 -13.06
CA VAL A 259 3.73 -20.45 -13.61
C VAL A 259 4.44 -20.98 -14.85
N TRP A 260 4.32 -20.26 -15.95
CA TRP A 260 4.87 -20.60 -17.26
C TRP A 260 5.82 -19.49 -17.72
N SER A 261 6.89 -19.89 -18.38
CA SER A 261 7.76 -18.92 -19.07
C SER A 261 7.02 -18.26 -20.24
N ALA A 262 7.54 -17.17 -20.75
CA ALA A 262 7.03 -16.52 -21.95
C ALA A 262 7.09 -17.44 -23.20
N GLY A 263 8.00 -18.45 -23.20
CA GLY A 263 8.12 -19.47 -24.26
C GLY A 263 7.20 -20.68 -24.07
N GLY A 264 6.32 -20.69 -23.05
CA GLY A 264 5.36 -21.76 -22.83
C GLY A 264 5.88 -22.96 -22.01
N ALA A 265 7.09 -22.90 -21.45
CA ALA A 265 7.60 -23.94 -20.55
C ALA A 265 6.99 -23.78 -19.15
N LEU A 266 6.51 -24.87 -18.58
CA LEU A 266 6.03 -24.89 -17.19
C LEU A 266 7.23 -24.75 -16.23
N LEU A 267 7.26 -23.65 -15.45
CA LEU A 267 8.29 -23.39 -14.48
C LEU A 267 7.95 -23.96 -13.10
N LYS A 268 6.70 -23.75 -12.67
CA LYS A 268 6.21 -24.22 -11.38
C LYS A 268 4.72 -24.54 -11.41
N LYS A 269 4.30 -25.52 -10.61
CA LYS A 269 2.90 -25.81 -10.35
C LYS A 269 2.72 -26.19 -8.88
N VAL A 270 1.74 -25.61 -8.21
CA VAL A 270 1.39 -25.87 -6.81
C VAL A 270 -0.11 -26.03 -6.68
N SER A 271 -0.54 -26.91 -5.79
CA SER A 271 -1.94 -27.06 -5.37
C SER A 271 -2.08 -26.53 -3.95
N PRO A 272 -2.66 -25.33 -3.76
CA PRO A 272 -2.74 -24.68 -2.44
C PRO A 272 -3.72 -25.35 -1.46
N ASN A 273 -4.39 -26.45 -1.87
CA ASN A 273 -5.30 -27.25 -1.03
C ASN A 273 -6.42 -26.44 -0.37
N GLY A 274 -7.03 -25.56 -1.11
CA GLY A 274 -8.13 -24.72 -0.63
C GLY A 274 -7.71 -23.44 0.12
N ASN A 275 -6.40 -23.16 0.24
CA ASN A 275 -5.93 -21.89 0.76
C ASN A 275 -6.28 -20.73 -0.19
N PHE A 276 -6.44 -19.54 0.36
CA PHE A 276 -6.74 -18.33 -0.39
C PHE A 276 -5.47 -17.57 -0.84
N THR A 277 -4.32 -18.03 -0.41
CA THR A 277 -3.02 -17.43 -0.73
C THR A 277 -2.04 -18.51 -1.16
N CYS A 278 -1.10 -18.15 -2.05
CA CYS A 278 -0.03 -19.04 -2.50
C CYS A 278 1.23 -18.24 -2.76
N THR A 279 2.34 -18.63 -2.12
CA THR A 279 3.65 -18.03 -2.33
C THR A 279 4.56 -19.04 -3.03
N LEU A 280 5.07 -18.66 -4.21
CA LEU A 280 5.99 -19.46 -5.01
C LEU A 280 7.37 -18.81 -5.01
N ASN A 281 8.33 -19.46 -4.36
CA ASN A 281 9.73 -19.02 -4.31
C ASN A 281 10.55 -19.65 -5.43
N GLY A 282 11.64 -19.00 -5.84
CA GLY A 282 12.57 -19.53 -6.83
C GLY A 282 12.01 -19.56 -8.26
N VAL A 283 11.13 -18.63 -8.60
CA VAL A 283 10.70 -18.36 -9.96
C VAL A 283 11.75 -17.47 -10.62
N ASP A 284 12.26 -17.85 -11.79
CA ASP A 284 13.27 -17.06 -12.47
C ASP A 284 12.75 -15.70 -12.92
N SER A 285 13.64 -14.70 -12.87
CA SER A 285 13.34 -13.33 -13.28
C SER A 285 12.96 -13.25 -14.76
N GLY A 286 12.01 -12.40 -15.09
CA GLY A 286 11.55 -12.21 -16.46
C GLY A 286 10.02 -12.17 -16.58
N MET A 287 9.55 -12.19 -17.82
CA MET A 287 8.11 -12.25 -18.08
C MET A 287 7.60 -13.68 -17.91
N VAL A 288 6.60 -13.83 -17.05
CA VAL A 288 5.92 -15.11 -16.81
C VAL A 288 4.41 -14.98 -16.99
N VAL A 289 3.77 -16.10 -17.25
CA VAL A 289 2.31 -16.25 -17.28
C VAL A 289 1.91 -17.10 -16.08
N VAL A 290 1.09 -16.56 -15.21
CA VAL A 290 0.54 -17.25 -14.05
C VAL A 290 -0.91 -17.62 -14.34
N ARG A 291 -1.20 -18.91 -14.33
CA ARG A 291 -2.58 -19.41 -14.40
C ARG A 291 -3.02 -19.85 -13.01
N THR A 292 -4.09 -19.26 -12.55
CA THR A 292 -4.71 -19.53 -11.27
C THR A 292 -6.06 -20.21 -11.51
N GLU A 293 -6.31 -21.32 -10.85
CA GLU A 293 -7.60 -22.02 -10.84
C GLU A 293 -8.19 -21.91 -9.43
N THR A 294 -9.41 -21.42 -9.35
CA THR A 294 -10.18 -21.28 -8.11
C THR A 294 -11.45 -22.11 -8.17
N GLU A 295 -12.25 -22.06 -7.11
CA GLU A 295 -13.58 -22.69 -7.14
C GLU A 295 -14.55 -21.95 -8.07
N SER A 296 -14.35 -20.66 -8.29
CA SER A 296 -15.21 -19.83 -9.15
C SER A 296 -14.78 -19.80 -10.61
N GLY A 297 -13.56 -20.26 -10.96
CA GLY A 297 -13.10 -20.25 -12.35
C GLY A 297 -11.59 -20.27 -12.50
N SER A 298 -11.10 -19.88 -13.67
CA SER A 298 -9.66 -19.76 -13.94
C SER A 298 -9.31 -18.38 -14.47
N GLN A 299 -8.19 -17.84 -14.00
CA GLN A 299 -7.64 -16.57 -14.45
C GLN A 299 -6.20 -16.75 -14.96
N VAL A 300 -5.83 -15.97 -15.96
CA VAL A 300 -4.47 -15.93 -16.50
C VAL A 300 -3.93 -14.51 -16.39
N THR A 301 -2.83 -14.37 -15.70
CA THR A 301 -2.18 -13.07 -15.47
C THR A 301 -0.74 -13.09 -15.97
N LYS A 302 -0.35 -12.08 -16.74
CA LYS A 302 1.02 -11.91 -17.20
C LYS A 302 1.71 -10.88 -16.31
N ILE A 303 2.82 -11.28 -15.67
CA ILE A 303 3.58 -10.40 -14.79
C ILE A 303 5.07 -10.49 -15.10
N ARG A 304 5.81 -9.48 -14.65
CA ARG A 304 7.28 -9.50 -14.63
C ARG A 304 7.74 -9.89 -13.24
N VAL A 305 8.46 -10.99 -13.14
CA VAL A 305 9.19 -11.40 -11.92
C VAL A 305 10.49 -10.60 -11.85
N ARG A 306 10.76 -10.03 -10.71
CA ARG A 306 11.96 -9.21 -10.42
C ARG A 306 13.17 -10.07 -10.14
#